data_3e8266292363b48e38d463fc3e4293ac
#
_entry.id   3e8266292363b48e38d463fc3e4293ac
#
_cell.length_a   1.000
_cell.length_b   1.000
_cell.length_c   1.000
_cell.angle_alpha   90.00
_cell.angle_beta   90.00
_cell.angle_gamma   90.00
#
_symmetry.space_group_name_H-M   'P 1'
#
loop_
_entity.id
_entity.type
_entity.pdbx_description
1 polymer ?
#
loop_
_entity_poly.entity_id
_entity_poly.type
_entity_poly.pdbx_seq_one_letter_code
_entity_poly.pdbx_strand_id
1 'polypeptide(L)'
;DNLAYYRNIWSGQGFASIGDTATPFTGSFDGMGHTINSLVIDTPSANAVGLFGTVAGGSIRNVTLTAADVTGSQDVGMLIGLNDGGVINLARVDGTSSGSTRVGGLIGRTIGAASISDSASGGVVNSSGSRAGGLIGEVNSAVASINRSFSTNTVNGTTQVGGLVGYLVGDVYDAYARGNVNSTSEAGGLIGRIDGGTVSRVYSRGRVSGTSSLGGLVGVRNGTTNFS
;
A
#
# COMPACT_ATOMS: atom_id res chain seq x y z
N ASP A 1 -4.35 -10.84 19.53
CA ASP A 1 -4.86 -12.17 19.16
C ASP A 1 -4.06 -12.74 17.99
N ASN A 2 -3.70 -14.02 18.11
CA ASN A 2 -2.94 -14.72 17.06
C ASN A 2 -3.91 -15.32 16.03
N LEU A 3 -4.22 -14.58 14.99
CA LEU A 3 -5.13 -15.02 13.91
C LEU A 3 -4.56 -16.16 13.05
N ALA A 4 -3.25 -16.41 13.10
CA ALA A 4 -2.63 -17.54 12.40
C ALA A 4 -3.11 -18.91 12.94
N TYR A 5 -3.46 -18.99 14.24
CA TYR A 5 -3.94 -20.22 14.86
C TYR A 5 -5.31 -20.66 14.33
N TYR A 6 -6.09 -19.74 13.75
CA TYR A 6 -7.46 -19.99 13.29
C TYR A 6 -7.58 -20.23 11.77
N ARG A 7 -6.48 -20.53 11.09
CA ARG A 7 -6.50 -20.85 9.63
C ARG A 7 -7.57 -21.87 9.25
N ASN A 8 -7.81 -22.86 10.14
CA ASN A 8 -8.78 -23.93 9.87
C ASN A 8 -10.24 -23.47 9.94
N ILE A 9 -10.53 -22.37 10.65
CA ILE A 9 -11.89 -21.82 10.75
C ILE A 9 -12.35 -21.22 9.42
N TRP A 10 -11.39 -20.72 8.62
CA TRP A 10 -11.62 -20.05 7.35
C TRP A 10 -11.25 -20.92 6.13
N SER A 11 -11.50 -22.22 6.21
CA SER A 11 -11.24 -23.17 5.11
C SER A 11 -9.76 -23.16 4.61
N GLY A 12 -8.81 -22.86 5.51
CA GLY A 12 -7.39 -22.81 5.21
C GLY A 12 -6.90 -21.50 4.54
N GLN A 13 -7.80 -20.60 4.16
CA GLN A 13 -7.46 -19.34 3.48
C GLN A 13 -7.12 -18.18 4.46
N GLY A 14 -7.22 -18.41 5.75
CA GLY A 14 -7.01 -17.38 6.78
C GLY A 14 -8.25 -16.52 6.98
N PHE A 15 -8.04 -15.29 7.44
CA PHE A 15 -9.12 -14.35 7.76
C PHE A 15 -9.85 -13.87 6.49
N ALA A 16 -11.18 -13.83 6.52
CA ALA A 16 -11.97 -13.24 5.44
C ALA A 16 -11.97 -11.70 5.55
N SER A 17 -11.58 -11.01 4.49
CA SER A 17 -11.53 -9.53 4.47
C SER A 17 -12.87 -8.90 4.83
N ILE A 18 -12.82 -7.81 5.59
CA ILE A 18 -14.00 -7.02 5.96
C ILE A 18 -14.39 -6.14 4.75
N GLY A 19 -15.61 -6.31 4.25
CA GLY A 19 -16.11 -5.59 3.07
C GLY A 19 -15.48 -6.06 1.76
N ASP A 20 -16.27 -6.03 0.71
CA ASP A 20 -15.86 -6.34 -0.66
C ASP A 20 -16.35 -5.27 -1.64
N THR A 21 -16.20 -5.47 -2.94
CA THR A 21 -16.63 -4.49 -3.95
C THR A 21 -18.15 -4.35 -4.06
N ALA A 22 -18.93 -5.35 -3.65
CA ALA A 22 -20.39 -5.32 -3.66
C ALA A 22 -20.94 -4.71 -2.37
N THR A 23 -20.30 -5.00 -1.24
CA THR A 23 -20.66 -4.52 0.10
C THR A 23 -19.42 -3.94 0.80
N PRO A 24 -18.96 -2.75 0.40
CA PRO A 24 -17.75 -2.15 0.95
C PRO A 24 -17.96 -1.70 2.40
N PHE A 25 -16.87 -1.62 3.14
CA PHE A 25 -16.88 -1.00 4.45
C PHE A 25 -17.04 0.52 4.31
N THR A 26 -18.13 1.07 4.87
CA THR A 26 -18.45 2.51 4.83
C THR A 26 -18.43 3.17 6.20
N GLY A 27 -18.19 2.38 7.25
CA GLY A 27 -18.25 2.81 8.64
C GLY A 27 -16.96 3.47 9.14
N SER A 28 -16.87 3.56 10.47
CA SER A 28 -15.67 4.02 11.17
C SER A 28 -15.11 2.87 12.01
N PHE A 29 -13.82 2.60 11.83
CA PHE A 29 -13.06 1.65 12.63
C PHE A 29 -11.97 2.39 13.40
N ASP A 30 -12.03 2.33 14.72
CA ASP A 30 -11.00 2.84 15.61
C ASP A 30 -10.34 1.65 16.32
N GLY A 31 -9.08 1.38 15.99
CA GLY A 31 -8.31 0.32 16.66
C GLY A 31 -7.90 0.68 18.08
N MET A 32 -8.16 1.90 18.53
CA MET A 32 -7.89 2.39 19.91
C MET A 32 -6.42 2.17 20.35
N GLY A 33 -5.49 2.13 19.39
CA GLY A 33 -4.07 1.83 19.62
C GLY A 33 -3.76 0.34 19.85
N HIS A 34 -4.73 -0.55 19.69
CA HIS A 34 -4.51 -1.99 19.80
C HIS A 34 -3.78 -2.56 18.59
N THR A 35 -3.15 -3.70 18.82
CA THR A 35 -2.41 -4.45 17.79
C THR A 35 -3.15 -5.73 17.44
N ILE A 36 -3.31 -5.98 16.14
CA ILE A 36 -3.69 -7.27 15.57
C ILE A 36 -2.39 -7.96 15.15
N ASN A 37 -2.10 -9.09 15.74
CA ASN A 37 -0.86 -9.84 15.45
C ASN A 37 -1.14 -11.08 14.61
N SER A 38 -0.22 -11.38 13.67
CA SER A 38 -0.25 -12.60 12.83
C SER A 38 -1.55 -12.74 12.01
N LEU A 39 -2.02 -11.64 11.44
CA LEU A 39 -3.09 -11.70 10.44
C LEU A 39 -2.62 -12.50 9.23
N VAL A 40 -3.35 -13.56 8.87
CA VAL A 40 -3.10 -14.36 7.67
C VAL A 40 -4.32 -14.31 6.76
N ILE A 41 -4.10 -13.91 5.49
CA ILE A 41 -5.07 -13.98 4.40
C ILE A 41 -4.36 -14.59 3.20
N ASP A 42 -4.83 -15.74 2.75
CA ASP A 42 -4.22 -16.49 1.64
C ASP A 42 -5.28 -16.80 0.57
N THR A 43 -5.52 -15.82 -0.28
CA THR A 43 -6.54 -15.85 -1.33
C THR A 43 -5.94 -15.43 -2.68
N PRO A 44 -5.00 -16.22 -3.27
CA PRO A 44 -4.15 -15.78 -4.38
C PRO A 44 -4.92 -15.46 -5.68
N SER A 45 -6.18 -15.84 -5.79
CA SER A 45 -7.06 -15.52 -6.92
C SER A 45 -8.01 -14.35 -6.64
N ALA A 46 -8.11 -13.89 -5.39
CA ALA A 46 -9.02 -12.80 -5.01
C ALA A 46 -8.41 -11.42 -5.28
N ASN A 47 -9.27 -10.47 -5.59
CA ASN A 47 -8.94 -9.06 -5.71
C ASN A 47 -9.42 -8.28 -4.48
N ALA A 48 -8.83 -7.12 -4.24
CA ALA A 48 -9.14 -6.25 -3.11
C ALA A 48 -8.97 -6.99 -1.76
N VAL A 49 -7.73 -7.35 -1.44
CA VAL A 49 -7.38 -8.21 -0.29
C VAL A 49 -6.61 -7.43 0.76
N GLY A 50 -7.05 -7.53 2.01
CA GLY A 50 -6.46 -6.92 3.20
C GLY A 50 -7.32 -7.22 4.43
N LEU A 51 -6.99 -6.68 5.61
CA LEU A 51 -7.92 -6.75 6.75
C LEU A 51 -9.29 -6.20 6.35
N PHE A 52 -9.29 -5.09 5.60
CA PHE A 52 -10.45 -4.59 4.86
C PHE A 52 -10.23 -4.85 3.37
N GLY A 53 -11.17 -5.52 2.72
CA GLY A 53 -11.11 -5.77 1.28
C GLY A 53 -11.34 -4.47 0.51
N THR A 54 -12.53 -3.87 0.65
CA THR A 54 -12.89 -2.58 0.06
C THR A 54 -13.42 -1.63 1.11
N VAL A 55 -12.92 -0.40 1.11
CA VAL A 55 -13.42 0.73 1.91
C VAL A 55 -13.98 1.77 0.97
N ALA A 56 -15.23 2.23 1.18
CA ALA A 56 -15.86 3.30 0.41
C ALA A 56 -16.31 4.45 1.33
N GLY A 57 -15.56 5.55 1.33
CA GLY A 57 -15.84 6.73 2.17
C GLY A 57 -15.71 6.49 3.68
N GLY A 58 -15.35 5.30 4.12
CA GLY A 58 -15.18 4.96 5.54
C GLY A 58 -13.94 5.57 6.18
N SER A 59 -13.79 5.43 7.50
CA SER A 59 -12.59 5.86 8.23
C SER A 59 -11.96 4.71 9.01
N ILE A 60 -10.63 4.58 8.96
CA ILE A 60 -9.85 3.60 9.71
C ILE A 60 -8.72 4.33 10.42
N ARG A 61 -8.63 4.16 11.73
CA ARG A 61 -7.61 4.84 12.52
C ARG A 61 -7.10 4.05 13.71
N ASN A 62 -5.92 4.48 14.22
CA ASN A 62 -5.34 3.96 15.47
C ASN A 62 -5.19 2.43 15.49
N VAL A 63 -4.77 1.83 14.39
CA VAL A 63 -4.63 0.37 14.26
C VAL A 63 -3.20 -0.01 13.92
N THR A 64 -2.73 -1.09 14.54
CA THR A 64 -1.43 -1.67 14.23
C THR A 64 -1.60 -3.13 13.82
N LEU A 65 -1.01 -3.53 12.69
CA LEU A 65 -0.85 -4.92 12.30
C LEU A 65 0.63 -5.31 12.43
N THR A 66 0.90 -6.46 13.03
CA THR A 66 2.26 -7.00 13.15
C THR A 66 2.30 -8.45 12.66
N ALA A 67 3.41 -8.82 12.02
CA ALA A 67 3.58 -10.15 11.44
C ALA A 67 2.41 -10.56 10.52
N ALA A 68 1.87 -9.60 9.75
CA ALA A 68 0.80 -9.88 8.80
C ALA A 68 1.36 -10.63 7.58
N ASP A 69 0.58 -11.55 7.03
CA ASP A 69 0.89 -12.29 5.79
C ASP A 69 -0.36 -12.30 4.90
N VAL A 70 -0.35 -11.44 3.88
CA VAL A 70 -1.52 -11.20 3.03
C VAL A 70 -1.19 -11.49 1.58
N THR A 71 -1.85 -12.48 1.01
CA THR A 71 -1.71 -12.90 -0.39
C THR A 71 -3.03 -12.75 -1.13
N GLY A 72 -2.98 -12.10 -2.28
CA GLY A 72 -4.11 -11.91 -3.19
C GLY A 72 -3.68 -11.86 -4.65
N SER A 73 -4.58 -11.52 -5.56
CA SER A 73 -4.29 -11.29 -6.97
C SER A 73 -3.99 -9.80 -7.23
N GLN A 74 -4.98 -8.96 -7.19
CA GLN A 74 -4.87 -7.53 -7.47
C GLN A 74 -5.39 -6.71 -6.28
N ASP A 75 -4.90 -5.47 -6.16
CA ASP A 75 -5.30 -4.56 -5.08
C ASP A 75 -5.06 -5.21 -3.71
N VAL A 76 -3.79 -5.49 -3.42
CA VAL A 76 -3.38 -6.19 -2.19
C VAL A 76 -2.66 -5.24 -1.25
N GLY A 77 -3.13 -5.14 -0.01
CA GLY A 77 -2.48 -4.40 1.07
C GLY A 77 -2.74 -5.06 2.42
N MET A 78 -1.81 -4.97 3.37
CA MET A 78 -2.02 -5.61 4.67
C MET A 78 -3.25 -5.06 5.39
N LEU A 79 -3.52 -3.75 5.29
CA LEU A 79 -4.70 -3.14 5.90
C LEU A 79 -5.89 -3.08 4.95
N ILE A 80 -5.70 -2.59 3.73
CA ILE A 80 -6.80 -2.35 2.77
C ILE A 80 -6.39 -2.82 1.37
N GLY A 81 -7.25 -3.60 0.72
CA GLY A 81 -7.11 -3.91 -0.69
C GLY A 81 -7.39 -2.69 -1.56
N LEU A 82 -8.64 -2.22 -1.57
CA LEU A 82 -9.12 -1.07 -2.34
C LEU A 82 -9.69 0.01 -1.40
N ASN A 83 -9.12 1.21 -1.45
CA ASN A 83 -9.61 2.39 -0.75
C ASN A 83 -10.26 3.38 -1.73
N ASP A 84 -11.57 3.50 -1.70
CA ASP A 84 -12.35 4.46 -2.48
C ASP A 84 -12.81 5.63 -1.58
N GLY A 85 -12.06 6.70 -1.56
CA GLY A 85 -12.38 7.92 -0.81
C GLY A 85 -12.31 7.79 0.72
N GLY A 86 -11.80 6.70 1.26
CA GLY A 86 -11.69 6.51 2.71
C GLY A 86 -10.57 7.33 3.36
N VAL A 87 -10.74 7.64 4.64
CA VAL A 87 -9.78 8.37 5.48
C VAL A 87 -9.01 7.39 6.36
N ILE A 88 -7.69 7.35 6.21
CA ILE A 88 -6.80 6.46 6.95
C ILE A 88 -5.83 7.33 7.77
N ASN A 89 -5.84 7.12 9.08
CA ASN A 89 -4.98 7.90 9.99
C ASN A 89 -4.38 7.03 11.08
N LEU A 90 -3.12 7.28 11.43
CA LEU A 90 -2.40 6.55 12.49
C LEU A 90 -2.46 5.02 12.32
N ALA A 91 -2.35 4.54 11.08
CA ALA A 91 -2.31 3.11 10.78
C ALA A 91 -0.85 2.66 10.59
N ARG A 92 -0.49 1.56 11.25
CA ARG A 92 0.84 0.97 11.13
C ARG A 92 0.73 -0.50 10.78
N VAL A 93 1.51 -0.94 9.80
CA VAL A 93 1.54 -2.35 9.40
C VAL A 93 2.98 -2.83 9.25
N ASP A 94 3.22 -4.08 9.65
CA ASP A 94 4.48 -4.78 9.44
C ASP A 94 4.21 -6.24 9.08
N GLY A 95 4.88 -6.74 8.03
CA GLY A 95 4.67 -8.10 7.55
C GLY A 95 4.96 -8.26 6.05
N THR A 96 4.20 -9.12 5.40
CA THR A 96 4.33 -9.39 3.95
C THR A 96 3.00 -9.16 3.23
N SER A 97 3.05 -8.44 2.11
CA SER A 97 1.95 -8.39 1.15
C SER A 97 2.42 -8.93 -0.21
N SER A 98 1.65 -9.83 -0.80
CA SER A 98 2.01 -10.52 -2.05
C SER A 98 0.84 -10.52 -3.04
N GLY A 99 1.13 -10.22 -4.31
CA GLY A 99 0.10 -10.21 -5.36
C GLY A 99 0.67 -10.06 -6.77
N SER A 100 -0.19 -9.88 -7.74
CA SER A 100 0.21 -9.71 -9.13
C SER A 100 0.32 -8.25 -9.54
N THR A 101 -0.59 -7.40 -9.09
CA THR A 101 -0.62 -5.99 -9.53
C THR A 101 -1.26 -5.10 -8.47
N ARG A 102 -0.79 -3.86 -8.34
CA ARG A 102 -1.24 -2.90 -7.33
C ARG A 102 -1.10 -3.46 -5.90
N VAL A 103 0.13 -3.76 -5.55
CA VAL A 103 0.48 -4.30 -4.24
C VAL A 103 1.14 -3.22 -3.41
N GLY A 104 0.58 -2.95 -2.24
CA GLY A 104 1.14 -2.01 -1.27
C GLY A 104 1.34 -2.65 0.09
N GLY A 105 2.22 -2.10 0.89
CA GLY A 105 2.37 -2.58 2.27
C GLY A 105 1.11 -2.27 3.09
N LEU A 106 0.62 -1.04 3.05
CA LEU A 106 -0.59 -0.61 3.76
C LEU A 106 -1.85 -0.81 2.90
N ILE A 107 -1.85 -0.27 1.67
CA ILE A 107 -3.00 -0.22 0.76
C ILE A 107 -2.60 -0.68 -0.63
N GLY A 108 -3.37 -1.58 -1.25
CA GLY A 108 -3.16 -2.01 -2.62
C GLY A 108 -3.41 -0.88 -3.62
N ARG A 109 -4.62 -0.34 -3.60
CA ARG A 109 -5.06 0.73 -4.50
C ARG A 109 -5.87 1.80 -3.78
N THR A 110 -5.68 3.04 -4.19
CA THR A 110 -6.46 4.20 -3.72
C THR A 110 -7.09 4.91 -4.91
N ILE A 111 -8.39 5.16 -4.83
CA ILE A 111 -9.19 5.96 -5.76
C ILE A 111 -10.05 6.95 -4.97
N GLY A 112 -10.80 7.82 -5.66
CA GLY A 112 -11.65 8.81 -5.00
C GLY A 112 -10.88 9.85 -4.19
N ALA A 113 -11.56 10.60 -3.35
CA ALA A 113 -11.00 11.67 -2.51
C ALA A 113 -10.43 11.12 -1.18
N ALA A 114 -9.48 10.20 -1.29
CA ALA A 114 -8.89 9.52 -0.14
C ALA A 114 -7.83 10.39 0.57
N SER A 115 -7.76 10.26 1.90
CA SER A 115 -6.73 10.90 2.72
C SER A 115 -6.00 9.87 3.57
N ILE A 116 -4.69 9.77 3.39
CA ILE A 116 -3.83 8.87 4.14
C ILE A 116 -2.83 9.72 4.93
N SER A 117 -2.87 9.65 6.25
CA SER A 117 -1.99 10.46 7.08
C SER A 117 -1.41 9.71 8.28
N ASP A 118 -0.24 10.17 8.72
CA ASP A 118 0.42 9.69 9.95
C ASP A 118 0.58 8.16 10.00
N SER A 119 0.72 7.53 8.81
CA SER A 119 0.64 6.09 8.65
C SER A 119 1.97 5.51 8.16
N ALA A 120 2.21 4.24 8.46
CA ALA A 120 3.49 3.62 8.16
C ALA A 120 3.35 2.15 7.76
N SER A 121 4.32 1.69 6.97
CA SER A 121 4.41 0.31 6.53
C SER A 121 5.85 -0.20 6.59
N GLY A 122 6.03 -1.42 7.11
CA GLY A 122 7.30 -2.14 7.18
C GLY A 122 7.19 -3.59 6.72
N GLY A 123 8.32 -4.24 6.48
CA GLY A 123 8.40 -5.62 6.03
C GLY A 123 8.71 -5.79 4.54
N VAL A 124 7.91 -6.58 3.81
CA VAL A 124 8.17 -6.93 2.40
C VAL A 124 6.90 -6.78 1.55
N VAL A 125 7.06 -6.16 0.38
CA VAL A 125 6.04 -6.10 -0.66
C VAL A 125 6.52 -6.88 -1.87
N ASN A 126 5.74 -7.85 -2.33
CA ASN A 126 6.04 -8.67 -3.49
C ASN A 126 4.94 -8.54 -4.55
N SER A 127 5.30 -8.03 -5.72
CA SER A 127 4.42 -7.98 -6.89
C SER A 127 5.04 -8.75 -8.05
N SER A 128 4.34 -9.73 -8.59
CA SER A 128 4.80 -10.43 -9.79
C SER A 128 4.62 -9.61 -11.08
N GLY A 129 3.93 -8.49 -11.01
CA GLY A 129 3.65 -7.59 -12.12
C GLY A 129 3.95 -6.13 -11.77
N SER A 130 3.01 -5.23 -12.02
CA SER A 130 3.20 -3.78 -11.94
C SER A 130 2.60 -3.13 -10.71
N ARG A 131 3.06 -1.88 -10.43
CA ARG A 131 2.52 -0.98 -9.42
C ARG A 131 2.68 -1.53 -8.00
N ALA A 132 3.94 -1.74 -7.64
CA ALA A 132 4.30 -2.10 -6.27
C ALA A 132 4.80 -0.86 -5.52
N GLY A 133 4.25 -0.62 -4.33
CA GLY A 133 4.67 0.49 -3.47
C GLY A 133 4.82 0.06 -2.03
N GLY A 134 5.83 0.57 -1.36
CA GLY A 134 6.07 0.18 0.03
C GLY A 134 4.90 0.55 0.95
N LEU A 135 4.23 1.69 0.71
CA LEU A 135 3.02 2.08 1.42
C LEU A 135 1.78 1.78 0.57
N ILE A 136 1.72 2.26 -0.67
CA ILE A 136 0.56 2.14 -1.56
C ILE A 136 1.00 1.68 -2.95
N GLY A 137 0.37 0.64 -3.49
CA GLY A 137 0.64 0.15 -4.83
C GLY A 137 0.27 1.17 -5.92
N GLU A 138 -0.94 1.71 -5.86
CA GLU A 138 -1.46 2.70 -6.80
C GLU A 138 -2.29 3.79 -6.12
N VAL A 139 -2.01 5.04 -6.43
CA VAL A 139 -2.86 6.21 -6.13
C VAL A 139 -3.38 6.76 -7.46
N ASN A 140 -4.61 6.45 -7.82
CA ASN A 140 -5.24 6.82 -9.08
C ASN A 140 -6.38 7.83 -8.87
N SER A 141 -6.05 8.93 -8.25
CA SER A 141 -6.98 10.05 -8.04
C SER A 141 -6.20 11.34 -7.78
N ALA A 142 -6.49 12.38 -8.56
CA ALA A 142 -5.85 13.69 -8.42
C ALA A 142 -6.25 14.44 -7.12
N VAL A 143 -7.28 13.98 -6.45
CA VAL A 143 -7.76 14.57 -5.19
C VAL A 143 -7.39 13.72 -3.96
N ALA A 144 -6.64 12.64 -4.17
CA ALA A 144 -6.11 11.83 -3.08
C ALA A 144 -4.80 12.42 -2.54
N SER A 145 -4.58 12.31 -1.23
CA SER A 145 -3.39 12.82 -0.58
C SER A 145 -2.75 11.84 0.40
N ILE A 146 -1.42 11.83 0.41
CA ILE A 146 -0.59 11.12 1.39
C ILE A 146 0.20 12.17 2.16
N ASN A 147 0.09 12.18 3.47
CA ASN A 147 0.73 13.17 4.33
C ASN A 147 1.38 12.54 5.57
N ARG A 148 2.57 13.01 5.97
CA ARG A 148 3.31 12.54 7.17
C ARG A 148 3.36 11.01 7.30
N SER A 149 3.60 10.34 6.17
CA SER A 149 3.55 8.88 6.08
C SER A 149 4.84 8.32 5.51
N PHE A 150 5.16 7.08 5.83
CA PHE A 150 6.42 6.51 5.37
C PHE A 150 6.37 5.00 5.13
N SER A 151 7.39 4.51 4.43
CA SER A 151 7.64 3.08 4.25
C SER A 151 9.08 2.70 4.57
N THR A 152 9.24 1.54 5.19
CA THR A 152 10.53 0.86 5.37
C THR A 152 10.59 -0.50 4.67
N ASN A 153 9.58 -0.83 3.87
CA ASN A 153 9.48 -2.09 3.15
C ASN A 153 10.60 -2.28 2.14
N THR A 154 11.10 -3.50 2.02
CA THR A 154 11.72 -3.96 0.78
C THR A 154 10.61 -4.22 -0.24
N VAL A 155 10.70 -3.57 -1.41
CA VAL A 155 9.69 -3.66 -2.45
C VAL A 155 10.24 -4.39 -3.66
N ASN A 156 9.62 -5.49 -4.04
CA ASN A 156 9.95 -6.31 -5.20
C ASN A 156 8.83 -6.25 -6.24
N GLY A 157 9.15 -5.92 -7.48
CA GLY A 157 8.16 -5.84 -8.56
C GLY A 157 8.80 -5.87 -9.94
N THR A 158 8.02 -5.71 -11.01
CA THR A 158 8.53 -5.72 -12.39
C THR A 158 8.61 -4.33 -12.99
N THR A 159 7.57 -3.50 -12.82
CA THR A 159 7.53 -2.13 -13.35
C THR A 159 6.67 -1.23 -12.47
N GLN A 160 6.94 0.07 -12.48
CA GLN A 160 6.27 1.05 -11.62
C GLN A 160 6.40 0.68 -10.13
N VAL A 161 7.65 0.54 -9.71
CA VAL A 161 7.98 0.10 -8.35
C VAL A 161 8.56 1.27 -7.57
N GLY A 162 7.94 1.61 -6.45
CA GLY A 162 8.37 2.71 -5.60
C GLY A 162 8.53 2.32 -4.14
N GLY A 163 9.50 2.91 -3.46
CA GLY A 163 9.70 2.67 -2.02
C GLY A 163 8.52 3.13 -1.16
N LEU A 164 7.73 4.10 -1.62
CA LEU A 164 6.49 4.57 -1.00
C LEU A 164 5.27 4.25 -1.88
N VAL A 165 5.27 4.70 -3.13
CA VAL A 165 4.13 4.55 -4.05
C VAL A 165 4.60 3.98 -5.39
N GLY A 166 3.92 2.94 -5.89
CA GLY A 166 4.22 2.36 -7.21
C GLY A 166 3.84 3.31 -8.35
N TYR A 167 2.58 3.72 -8.40
CA TYR A 167 2.02 4.65 -9.39
C TYR A 167 1.22 5.77 -8.72
N LEU A 168 1.48 7.02 -9.10
CA LEU A 168 0.91 8.21 -8.44
C LEU A 168 0.29 9.19 -9.43
N VAL A 169 -0.94 9.60 -9.14
CA VAL A 169 -1.62 10.74 -9.75
C VAL A 169 -1.94 11.83 -8.71
N GLY A 170 -2.04 11.48 -7.43
CA GLY A 170 -2.38 12.38 -6.31
C GLY A 170 -1.19 13.11 -5.68
N ASP A 171 -1.42 13.67 -4.51
CA ASP A 171 -0.44 14.48 -3.78
C ASP A 171 0.31 13.69 -2.71
N VAL A 172 1.59 14.03 -2.51
CA VAL A 172 2.44 13.47 -1.44
C VAL A 172 3.19 14.58 -0.72
N TYR A 173 2.99 14.67 0.59
CA TYR A 173 3.63 15.67 1.44
C TYR A 173 4.28 15.03 2.67
N ASP A 174 5.44 15.57 3.11
CA ASP A 174 6.09 15.18 4.37
C ASP A 174 6.30 13.67 4.50
N ALA A 175 6.74 13.02 3.42
CA ALA A 175 6.78 11.57 3.34
C ALA A 175 8.17 11.04 2.96
N TYR A 176 8.44 9.78 3.32
CA TYR A 176 9.72 9.20 2.95
C TYR A 176 9.68 7.68 2.77
N ALA A 177 10.70 7.14 2.09
CA ALA A 177 10.95 5.71 1.98
C ALA A 177 12.40 5.38 2.38
N ARG A 178 12.58 4.26 3.08
CA ARG A 178 13.91 3.78 3.51
C ARG A 178 14.24 2.37 3.06
N GLY A 179 13.25 1.62 2.61
CA GLY A 179 13.45 0.24 2.14
C GLY A 179 14.05 0.17 0.74
N ASN A 180 14.62 -0.96 0.40
CA ASN A 180 15.17 -1.21 -0.92
C ASN A 180 14.08 -1.44 -1.96
N VAL A 181 14.35 -1.04 -3.20
CA VAL A 181 13.47 -1.23 -4.36
C VAL A 181 14.17 -2.10 -5.39
N ASN A 182 13.57 -3.22 -5.71
CA ASN A 182 14.04 -4.17 -6.72
C ASN A 182 12.99 -4.28 -7.82
N SER A 183 13.37 -3.92 -9.06
CA SER A 183 12.44 -3.89 -10.19
C SER A 183 13.15 -4.22 -11.49
N THR A 184 12.40 -4.59 -12.51
CA THR A 184 12.95 -4.66 -13.87
C THR A 184 13.05 -3.26 -14.48
N SER A 185 11.99 -2.43 -14.34
CA SER A 185 11.98 -1.07 -14.91
C SER A 185 11.07 -0.11 -14.13
N GLU A 186 11.16 1.19 -14.46
CA GLU A 186 10.36 2.26 -13.84
C GLU A 186 10.40 2.19 -12.29
N ALA A 187 11.62 2.18 -11.75
CA ALA A 187 11.83 2.10 -10.32
C ALA A 187 12.29 3.42 -9.73
N GLY A 188 11.64 3.84 -8.65
CA GLY A 188 12.05 5.02 -7.88
C GLY A 188 12.19 4.70 -6.40
N GLY A 189 13.19 5.32 -5.77
CA GLY A 189 13.40 5.16 -4.34
C GLY A 189 12.20 5.59 -3.49
N LEU A 190 11.36 6.50 -4.01
CA LEU A 190 10.09 6.93 -3.42
C LEU A 190 8.90 6.53 -4.29
N ILE A 191 8.89 6.93 -5.57
CA ILE A 191 7.76 6.74 -6.49
C ILE A 191 8.26 6.06 -7.76
N GLY A 192 7.62 4.95 -8.15
CA GLY A 192 7.95 4.25 -9.39
C GLY A 192 7.64 5.08 -10.62
N ARG A 193 6.38 5.51 -10.74
CA ARG A 193 5.92 6.40 -11.81
C ARG A 193 4.95 7.45 -11.27
N ILE A 194 5.09 8.68 -11.75
CA ILE A 194 4.18 9.79 -11.43
C ILE A 194 3.61 10.40 -12.72
N ASP A 195 2.30 10.52 -12.79
CA ASP A 195 1.57 11.10 -13.91
C ASP A 195 0.80 12.38 -13.54
N GLY A 196 0.87 12.83 -12.29
CA GLY A 196 0.24 14.08 -11.83
C GLY A 196 0.45 14.35 -10.35
N GLY A 197 -0.12 15.47 -9.87
CA GLY A 197 -0.10 15.85 -8.46
C GLY A 197 1.11 16.67 -8.02
N THR A 198 1.19 16.90 -6.71
CA THR A 198 2.28 17.64 -6.05
C THR A 198 3.06 16.72 -5.14
N VAL A 199 4.38 16.78 -5.22
CA VAL A 199 5.29 16.03 -4.34
C VAL A 199 6.21 17.03 -3.63
N SER A 200 6.09 17.10 -2.31
CA SER A 200 6.76 18.13 -1.51
C SER A 200 7.31 17.59 -0.20
N ARG A 201 8.48 18.07 0.19
CA ARG A 201 9.18 17.71 1.45
C ARG A 201 9.31 16.19 1.64
N VAL A 202 9.88 15.55 0.62
CA VAL A 202 10.03 14.09 0.57
C VAL A 202 11.49 13.67 0.42
N TYR A 203 11.81 12.46 0.85
CA TYR A 203 13.11 11.85 0.57
C TYR A 203 13.04 10.33 0.48
N SER A 204 14.06 9.73 -0.13
CA SER A 204 14.29 8.29 -0.13
C SER A 204 15.73 7.96 0.26
N ARG A 205 15.95 6.81 0.89
CA ARG A 205 17.29 6.34 1.31
C ARG A 205 17.59 4.91 0.89
N GLY A 206 16.60 4.16 0.41
CA GLY A 206 16.77 2.79 -0.02
C GLY A 206 17.59 2.68 -1.32
N ARG A 207 18.21 1.53 -1.51
CA ARG A 207 18.86 1.19 -2.77
C ARG A 207 17.80 0.89 -3.83
N VAL A 208 17.97 1.44 -5.04
CA VAL A 208 17.16 1.12 -6.21
C VAL A 208 17.95 0.23 -7.14
N SER A 209 17.41 -0.93 -7.51
CA SER A 209 18.02 -1.91 -8.39
C SER A 209 17.07 -2.28 -9.52
N GLY A 210 17.60 -2.39 -10.75
CA GLY A 210 16.80 -2.74 -11.93
C GLY A 210 17.59 -2.59 -13.21
N THR A 211 16.93 -2.65 -14.36
CA THR A 211 17.58 -2.63 -15.68
C THR A 211 17.35 -1.33 -16.47
N SER A 212 16.24 -0.62 -16.25
CA SER A 212 15.93 0.62 -16.96
C SER A 212 15.02 1.56 -16.18
N SER A 213 15.08 2.86 -16.50
CA SER A 213 14.25 3.91 -15.88
C SER A 213 14.32 3.92 -14.36
N LEU A 214 15.55 3.99 -13.84
CA LEU A 214 15.82 3.99 -12.41
C LEU A 214 16.06 5.42 -11.93
N GLY A 215 15.41 5.79 -10.84
CA GLY A 215 15.60 7.08 -10.18
C GLY A 215 15.78 6.95 -8.67
N GLY A 216 16.69 7.74 -8.11
CA GLY A 216 16.89 7.77 -6.65
C GLY A 216 15.62 8.19 -5.89
N LEU A 217 14.80 9.06 -6.49
CA LEU A 217 13.52 9.51 -5.93
C LEU A 217 12.35 9.01 -6.78
N VAL A 218 12.33 9.29 -8.08
CA VAL A 218 11.24 8.95 -9.02
C VAL A 218 11.82 8.21 -10.21
N GLY A 219 11.23 7.07 -10.58
CA GLY A 219 11.64 6.27 -11.73
C GLY A 219 11.25 6.92 -13.06
N VAL A 220 9.96 7.20 -13.24
CA VAL A 220 9.41 7.86 -14.43
C VAL A 220 8.50 9.00 -14.03
N ARG A 221 8.68 10.14 -14.70
CA ARG A 221 7.79 11.30 -14.58
C ARG A 221 7.11 11.57 -15.92
N ASN A 222 5.79 11.52 -15.92
CA ASN A 222 4.94 11.95 -17.00
C ASN A 222 4.01 13.07 -16.52
N GLY A 223 3.50 13.87 -17.47
CA GLY A 223 2.53 14.93 -17.14
C GLY A 223 3.11 16.07 -16.33
N THR A 224 2.20 16.91 -15.83
CA THR A 224 2.51 18.10 -15.03
C THR A 224 2.56 17.72 -13.55
N THR A 225 3.73 17.55 -13.01
CA THR A 225 3.96 17.29 -11.59
C THR A 225 4.71 18.45 -10.96
N ASN A 226 4.26 18.94 -9.83
CA ASN A 226 4.94 19.97 -9.06
C ASN A 226 5.84 19.33 -7.99
N PHE A 227 7.12 19.71 -8.00
CA PHE A 227 8.06 19.39 -6.92
C PHE A 227 8.43 20.66 -6.18
N SER A 228 8.32 20.66 -4.82
CA SER A 228 8.66 21.80 -3.98
C SER A 228 9.27 21.37 -2.65
#